data_52052324962942c231a5dee0b6925aec
#
_entry.id   52052324962942c231a5dee0b6925aec
#
_cell.length_a   1.000
_cell.length_b   1.000
_cell.length_c   1.000
_cell.angle_alpha   90.00
_cell.angle_beta   90.00
_cell.angle_gamma   90.00
#
_symmetry.space_group_name_H-M   'P 1'
#
loop_
_entity.id
_entity.type
_entity.pdbx_description
1 polymer ?
#
loop_
_entity_poly.entity_id
_entity_poly.type
_entity_poly.pdbx_seq_one_letter_code
_entity_poly.pdbx_strand_id
1 'polypeptide(L)'
;MAKGYVLLTETITDPAGMGEYAKAAGPAMAGATILAVDRKPTVIEGTWECTQTVLLEFESVQAANDWYYSDAYQAAAKLRQNAADCNAVILNGFGA
;
A
#
# COMPACT_ATOMS: atom_id res chain seq x y z
N MET A 1 18.53 -12.43 -2.00
CA MET A 1 17.97 -11.61 -0.91
C MET A 1 16.46 -11.70 -0.90
N ALA A 2 15.89 -11.65 0.28
CA ALA A 2 14.44 -11.67 0.41
C ALA A 2 13.84 -10.38 -0.16
N LYS A 3 12.67 -10.52 -0.78
CA LYS A 3 11.88 -9.38 -1.22
C LYS A 3 11.28 -8.64 -0.03
N GLY A 4 10.89 -7.40 -0.24
CA GLY A 4 10.10 -6.64 0.71
C GLY A 4 8.69 -6.47 0.17
N TYR A 5 7.71 -6.43 1.08
CA TYR A 5 6.31 -6.27 0.70
C TYR A 5 5.67 -5.19 1.54
N VAL A 6 4.76 -4.46 0.93
CA VAL A 6 3.90 -3.52 1.65
C VAL A 6 2.48 -4.02 1.55
N LEU A 7 1.87 -4.23 2.71
CA LEU A 7 0.46 -4.62 2.80
C LEU A 7 -0.32 -3.44 3.37
N LEU A 8 -1.29 -2.97 2.62
CA LEU A 8 -2.17 -1.87 3.00
C LEU A 8 -3.60 -2.38 3.11
N THR A 9 -4.27 -2.03 4.20
CA THR A 9 -5.73 -2.15 4.27
C THR A 9 -6.30 -0.74 4.37
N GLU A 10 -7.32 -0.46 3.57
CA GLU A 10 -7.90 0.88 3.44
C GLU A 10 -9.39 0.81 3.61
N THR A 11 -9.93 1.52 4.60
CA THR A 11 -11.37 1.76 4.73
C THR A 11 -11.63 3.16 4.20
N ILE A 12 -12.08 3.23 2.95
CA ILE A 12 -12.20 4.49 2.22
C ILE A 12 -13.42 5.26 2.71
N THR A 13 -13.19 6.49 3.18
CA THR A 13 -14.24 7.40 3.64
C THR A 13 -14.49 8.54 2.67
N ASP A 14 -13.53 8.83 1.78
CA ASP A 14 -13.62 9.88 0.79
C ASP A 14 -13.08 9.37 -0.57
N PRO A 15 -13.96 8.82 -1.42
CA PRO A 15 -13.52 8.30 -2.72
C PRO A 15 -12.84 9.35 -3.62
N ALA A 16 -13.28 10.61 -3.56
CA ALA A 16 -12.67 11.67 -4.35
C ALA A 16 -11.23 11.93 -3.90
N GLY A 17 -10.99 11.93 -2.57
CA GLY A 17 -9.65 12.06 -2.00
C GLY A 17 -8.75 10.89 -2.39
N MET A 18 -9.29 9.68 -2.47
CA MET A 18 -8.52 8.52 -2.94
C MET A 18 -8.14 8.65 -4.42
N GLY A 19 -9.00 9.29 -5.22
CA GLY A 19 -8.67 9.60 -6.61
C GLY A 19 -7.49 10.56 -6.71
N GLU A 20 -7.44 11.58 -5.85
CA GLU A 20 -6.31 12.50 -5.77
C GLU A 20 -5.03 11.78 -5.31
N TYR A 21 -5.16 10.88 -4.33
CA TYR A 21 -4.04 10.05 -3.91
C TYR A 21 -3.49 9.23 -5.09
N ALA A 22 -4.35 8.58 -5.85
CA ALA A 22 -3.94 7.74 -6.98
C ALA A 22 -3.14 8.54 -8.01
N LYS A 23 -3.57 9.78 -8.29
CA LYS A 23 -2.84 10.67 -9.21
C LYS A 23 -1.46 11.04 -8.68
N ALA A 24 -1.37 11.34 -7.38
CA ALA A 24 -0.11 11.73 -6.75
C ALA A 24 0.83 10.53 -6.58
N ALA A 25 0.29 9.35 -6.25
CA ALA A 25 1.08 8.14 -6.01
C ALA A 25 1.64 7.55 -7.29
N GLY A 26 0.93 7.65 -8.42
CA GLY A 26 1.37 7.06 -9.68
C GLY A 26 2.82 7.37 -10.02
N PRO A 27 3.23 8.65 -10.09
CA PRO A 27 4.63 9.00 -10.39
C PRO A 27 5.63 8.55 -9.31
N ALA A 28 5.17 8.28 -8.10
CA ALA A 28 6.01 7.89 -6.97
C ALA A 28 6.13 6.37 -6.79
N MET A 29 5.62 5.58 -7.75
CA MET A 29 5.59 4.12 -7.63
C MET A 29 6.81 3.41 -8.22
N ALA A 30 7.86 4.15 -8.57
CA ALA A 30 9.07 3.55 -9.12
C ALA A 30 9.67 2.54 -8.13
N GLY A 31 9.99 1.35 -8.62
CA GLY A 31 10.52 0.26 -7.81
C GLY A 31 9.47 -0.63 -7.16
N ALA A 32 8.20 -0.25 -7.19
CA ALA A 32 7.11 -1.04 -6.65
C ALA A 32 6.45 -1.87 -7.75
N THR A 33 6.15 -3.13 -7.44
CA THR A 33 5.31 -3.98 -8.29
C THR A 33 3.98 -4.20 -7.57
N ILE A 34 2.88 -3.81 -8.20
CA ILE A 34 1.56 -4.03 -7.64
C ILE A 34 1.18 -5.48 -7.87
N LEU A 35 1.08 -6.26 -6.79
CA LEU A 35 0.74 -7.68 -6.87
C LEU A 35 -0.75 -7.93 -6.75
N ALA A 36 -1.45 -7.15 -5.95
CA ALA A 36 -2.88 -7.30 -5.76
C ALA A 36 -3.50 -5.99 -5.33
N VAL A 37 -4.69 -5.72 -5.85
CA VAL A 37 -5.59 -4.67 -5.36
C VAL A 37 -6.97 -5.32 -5.37
N ASP A 38 -7.54 -5.53 -4.18
CA ASP A 38 -8.80 -6.26 -4.06
C ASP A 38 -9.76 -5.50 -3.16
N ARG A 39 -10.95 -5.20 -3.69
CA ARG A 39 -11.99 -4.47 -2.97
C ARG A 39 -12.95 -5.40 -2.24
N LYS A 40 -12.88 -6.70 -2.49
CA LYS A 40 -13.77 -7.69 -1.88
C LYS A 40 -13.06 -9.03 -1.75
N PRO A 41 -12.05 -9.11 -0.88
CA PRO A 41 -11.33 -10.36 -0.71
C PRO A 41 -12.24 -11.46 -0.17
N THR A 42 -11.95 -12.71 -0.55
CA THR A 42 -12.62 -13.86 0.01
C THR A 42 -11.99 -14.18 1.37
N VAL A 43 -12.74 -13.95 2.44
CA VAL A 43 -12.26 -14.23 3.79
C VAL A 43 -12.42 -15.73 4.07
N ILE A 44 -11.31 -16.38 4.37
CA ILE A 44 -11.31 -17.83 4.63
C ILE A 44 -11.22 -18.15 6.12
N GLU A 45 -10.80 -17.21 6.94
CA GLU A 45 -10.79 -17.31 8.40
C GLU A 45 -10.87 -15.91 9.02
N GLY A 46 -11.62 -15.77 10.08
CA GLY A 46 -11.69 -14.54 10.85
C GLY A 46 -12.45 -13.42 10.16
N THR A 47 -12.06 -12.19 10.45
CA THR A 47 -12.65 -10.99 9.87
C THR A 47 -11.58 -10.19 9.14
N TRP A 48 -12.01 -9.54 8.05
CA TRP A 48 -11.13 -8.67 7.27
C TRP A 48 -11.93 -7.43 6.89
N GLU A 49 -11.88 -6.44 7.77
CA GLU A 49 -12.74 -5.25 7.66
C GLU A 49 -11.98 -4.10 7.00
N CYS A 50 -12.17 -3.97 5.70
CA CYS A 50 -11.65 -2.83 4.94
C CYS A 50 -12.35 -2.76 3.59
N THR A 51 -12.29 -1.59 2.97
CA THR A 51 -12.85 -1.37 1.64
C THR A 51 -11.93 -1.95 0.56
N GLN A 52 -10.62 -1.91 0.80
CA GLN A 52 -9.64 -2.31 -0.20
C GLN A 52 -8.37 -2.82 0.48
N THR A 53 -7.80 -3.86 -0.11
CA THR A 53 -6.50 -4.40 0.30
C THR A 53 -5.53 -4.26 -0.87
N VAL A 54 -4.32 -3.78 -0.59
CA VAL A 54 -3.28 -3.59 -1.60
C VAL A 54 -2.02 -4.32 -1.16
N LEU A 55 -1.42 -5.07 -2.08
CA LEU A 55 -0.15 -5.77 -1.85
C LEU A 55 0.86 -5.31 -2.90
N LEU A 56 1.97 -4.77 -2.42
CA LEU A 56 3.09 -4.31 -3.25
C LEU A 56 4.32 -5.15 -2.97
N GLU A 57 5.16 -5.31 -3.99
CA GLU A 57 6.45 -6.00 -3.87
C GLU A 57 7.58 -5.04 -4.22
N PHE A 58 8.66 -5.13 -3.46
CA PHE A 58 9.90 -4.39 -3.68
C PHE A 58 11.07 -5.36 -3.70
N GLU A 59 12.17 -4.95 -4.29
CA GLU A 59 13.38 -5.76 -4.40
C GLU A 59 13.89 -6.23 -3.03
N SER A 60 13.68 -5.43 -2.00
CA SER A 60 14.11 -5.72 -0.62
C SER A 60 13.25 -4.93 0.38
N VAL A 61 13.35 -5.29 1.65
CA VAL A 61 12.74 -4.51 2.74
C VAL A 61 13.29 -3.09 2.75
N GLN A 62 14.60 -2.94 2.52
CA GLN A 62 15.22 -1.61 2.47
C GLN A 62 14.63 -0.76 1.34
N ALA A 63 14.42 -1.36 0.16
CA ALA A 63 13.80 -0.66 -0.96
C ALA A 63 12.37 -0.22 -0.63
N ALA A 64 11.60 -1.06 0.07
CA ALA A 64 10.26 -0.71 0.51
C ALA A 64 10.27 0.46 1.50
N ASN A 65 11.21 0.43 2.46
CA ASN A 65 11.39 1.52 3.41
C ASN A 65 11.77 2.83 2.69
N ASP A 66 12.72 2.77 1.78
CA ASP A 66 13.19 3.95 1.03
C ASP A 66 12.04 4.56 0.22
N TRP A 67 11.23 3.72 -0.41
CA TRP A 67 10.06 4.17 -1.15
C TRP A 67 9.04 4.84 -0.23
N TYR A 68 8.69 4.18 0.87
CA TYR A 68 7.66 4.69 1.77
C TYR A 68 8.04 6.05 2.37
N TYR A 69 9.30 6.19 2.79
CA TYR A 69 9.76 7.43 3.42
C TYR A 69 10.30 8.46 2.43
N SER A 70 10.20 8.21 1.13
CA SER A 70 10.56 9.21 0.13
C SER A 70 9.64 10.43 0.22
N ASP A 71 10.17 11.60 -0.09
CA ASP A 71 9.36 12.83 -0.08
C ASP A 71 8.19 12.74 -1.05
N ALA A 72 8.42 12.15 -2.23
CA ALA A 72 7.39 12.00 -3.25
C ALA A 72 6.22 11.13 -2.76
N TYR A 73 6.53 9.97 -2.15
CA TYR A 73 5.44 9.11 -1.67
C TYR A 73 4.78 9.68 -0.42
N GLN A 74 5.53 10.28 0.50
CA GLN A 74 4.96 10.87 1.72
C GLN A 74 3.97 11.99 1.41
N ALA A 75 4.24 12.77 0.36
CA ALA A 75 3.29 13.79 -0.08
C ALA A 75 1.97 13.15 -0.54
N ALA A 76 2.04 12.04 -1.28
CA ALA A 76 0.86 11.29 -1.70
C ALA A 76 0.17 10.62 -0.51
N ALA A 77 0.94 10.03 0.41
CA ALA A 77 0.39 9.29 1.56
C ALA A 77 -0.52 10.15 2.43
N LYS A 78 -0.24 11.44 2.54
CA LYS A 78 -1.11 12.36 3.29
C LYS A 78 -2.51 12.43 2.71
N LEU A 79 -2.63 12.40 1.38
CA LEU A 79 -3.94 12.38 0.72
C LEU A 79 -4.70 11.11 1.03
N ARG A 80 -4.00 9.96 1.01
CA ARG A 80 -4.59 8.67 1.37
C ARG A 80 -5.06 8.66 2.84
N GLN A 81 -4.22 9.16 3.74
CA GLN A 81 -4.51 9.20 5.18
C GLN A 81 -5.73 10.06 5.49
N ASN A 82 -5.96 11.11 4.72
CA ASN A 82 -7.13 11.97 4.87
C ASN A 82 -8.39 11.37 4.24
N ALA A 83 -8.25 10.44 3.31
CA ALA A 83 -9.36 9.87 2.54
C ALA A 83 -9.77 8.47 3.00
N ALA A 84 -9.01 7.84 3.88
CA ALA A 84 -9.26 6.47 4.34
C ALA A 84 -8.62 6.22 5.70
N ASP A 85 -9.23 5.30 6.45
CA ASP A 85 -8.60 4.73 7.64
C ASP A 85 -7.75 3.55 7.17
N CYS A 86 -6.45 3.63 7.39
CA CYS A 86 -5.51 2.69 6.81
C CYS A 86 -4.66 2.00 7.85
N ASN A 87 -4.29 0.76 7.54
CA ASN A 87 -3.19 0.07 8.20
C ASN A 87 -2.17 -0.28 7.13
N ALA A 88 -0.90 -0.14 7.46
CA ALA A 88 0.18 -0.43 6.52
C ALA A 88 1.32 -1.09 7.26
N VAL A 89 1.85 -2.15 6.69
CA VAL A 89 3.03 -2.85 7.22
C VAL A 89 4.00 -3.15 6.11
N ILE A 90 5.27 -3.19 6.46
CA ILE A 90 6.32 -3.69 5.58
C ILE A 90 6.66 -5.10 6.05
N LEU A 91 6.58 -6.06 5.15
CA LEU A 91 6.84 -7.47 5.43
C LEU A 91 8.15 -7.89 4.81
N ASN A 92 8.86 -8.77 5.52
CA ASN A 92 10.07 -9.41 5.00
C ASN A 92 9.65 -10.66 4.23
N GLY A 93 10.11 -10.79 3.01
CA GLY A 93 9.83 -11.98 2.21
C GLY A 93 10.43 -13.23 2.82
N PHE A 94 9.80 -14.36 2.57
CA PHE A 94 10.27 -15.65 3.05
C PHE A 94 11.39 -16.16 2.14
N GLY A 95 12.44 -16.68 2.75
CA GLY A 95 13.60 -17.14 2.01
C GLY A 95 14.68 -16.07 1.94
N ALA A 96 15.72 -16.30 1.17
CA ALA A 96 16.85 -15.38 1.09
C ALA A 96 17.16 -15.01 -0.35
#